data_ff013be8c3d07a70493fdcf85459edb9
#
_entry.id   ff013be8c3d07a70493fdcf85459edb9
#
_cell.length_a   1.000
_cell.length_b   1.000
_cell.length_c   1.000
_cell.angle_alpha   90.00
_cell.angle_beta   90.00
_cell.angle_gamma   90.00
#
_symmetry.space_group_name_H-M   'P 1'
#
loop_
_entity.id
_entity.type
_entity.pdbx_description
1 polymer ?
#
loop_
_entity_poly.entity_id
_entity_poly.type
_entity_poly.pdbx_seq_one_letter_code
_entity_poly.pdbx_strand_id
1 'polypeptide(L)'
;MSLPHSLFLVIFGASGDLTRRKLMPALIKIHNGKRFPEHFAIIGCARTAYTDETYRAYLKEELIKSGSLTKEEMETLEDFLSTVHYQSMDPADETTYSLLNDRLKELSPQYENNGNYLFYLATPPLLYELIPNICMMRAC
;
A
#
# COMPACT_ATOMS: atom_id res chain seq x y z
N MET A 1 -7.55 -14.36 -18.44
CA MET A 1 -7.88 -13.00 -17.99
C MET A 1 -6.63 -12.17 -17.93
N SER A 2 -6.59 -11.05 -18.64
CA SER A 2 -5.43 -10.18 -18.65
C SER A 2 -5.42 -9.27 -17.40
N LEU A 3 -4.21 -9.00 -16.88
CA LEU A 3 -4.06 -8.04 -15.80
C LEU A 3 -4.29 -6.61 -16.32
N PRO A 4 -4.79 -5.70 -15.47
CA PRO A 4 -4.88 -4.30 -15.86
C PRO A 4 -3.48 -3.74 -16.15
N HIS A 5 -3.40 -2.72 -16.98
CA HIS A 5 -2.14 -2.04 -17.29
C HIS A 5 -1.53 -1.38 -16.06
N SER A 6 -2.37 -0.86 -15.17
CA SER A 6 -1.96 -0.19 -13.94
C SER A 6 -2.89 -0.55 -12.80
N LEU A 7 -2.34 -0.69 -11.60
CA LEU A 7 -3.13 -0.97 -10.40
C LEU A 7 -2.48 -0.30 -9.20
N PHE A 8 -3.28 0.37 -8.39
CA PHE A 8 -2.88 0.86 -7.08
C PHE A 8 -3.52 -0.03 -6.01
N LEU A 9 -2.69 -0.61 -5.16
CA LEU A 9 -3.16 -1.33 -3.97
C LEU A 9 -3.11 -0.38 -2.78
N VAL A 10 -4.26 0.01 -2.27
CA VAL A 10 -4.37 0.92 -1.12
C VAL A 10 -4.60 0.09 0.13
N ILE A 11 -3.67 0.17 1.08
CA ILE A 11 -3.69 -0.63 2.31
C ILE A 11 -4.03 0.27 3.48
N PHE A 12 -5.19 0.06 4.09
CA PHE A 12 -5.55 0.72 5.35
C PHE A 12 -5.01 -0.10 6.52
N GLY A 13 -4.29 0.56 7.44
CA GLY A 13 -3.62 -0.11 8.54
C GLY A 13 -2.18 -0.48 8.19
N ALA A 14 -1.53 0.33 7.37
CA ALA A 14 -0.21 0.04 6.83
C ALA A 14 0.90 -0.05 7.89
N SER A 15 0.71 0.55 9.05
CA SER A 15 1.68 0.47 10.16
C SER A 15 1.41 -0.67 11.13
N GLY A 16 0.36 -1.47 10.90
CA GLY A 16 -0.04 -2.55 11.80
C GLY A 16 0.73 -3.85 11.58
N ASP A 17 0.61 -4.76 12.55
CA ASP A 17 1.27 -6.06 12.55
C ASP A 17 0.89 -6.92 11.34
N LEU A 18 -0.41 -6.95 10.98
CA LEU A 18 -0.87 -7.78 9.89
C LEU A 18 -0.19 -7.41 8.57
N THR A 19 -0.09 -6.10 8.28
CA THR A 19 0.59 -5.60 7.10
C THR A 19 2.06 -6.02 7.10
N ARG A 20 2.73 -5.76 8.19
CA ARG A 20 4.17 -6.03 8.34
C ARG A 20 4.51 -7.52 8.26
N ARG A 21 3.77 -8.36 9.01
CA ARG A 21 4.11 -9.76 9.19
C ARG A 21 3.56 -10.67 8.10
N LYS A 22 2.43 -10.32 7.50
CA LYS A 22 1.72 -11.21 6.58
C LYS A 22 1.62 -10.62 5.18
N LEU A 23 1.11 -9.40 5.07
CA LEU A 23 0.78 -8.84 3.77
C LEU A 23 2.03 -8.47 2.96
N MET A 24 2.98 -7.76 3.56
CA MET A 24 4.18 -7.31 2.84
C MET A 24 5.04 -8.48 2.35
N PRO A 25 5.30 -9.52 3.16
CA PRO A 25 6.03 -10.69 2.66
C PRO A 25 5.31 -11.37 1.49
N ALA A 26 3.98 -11.46 1.52
CA ALA A 26 3.21 -12.05 0.42
C ALA A 26 3.32 -11.20 -0.84
N LEU A 27 3.25 -9.88 -0.72
CA LEU A 27 3.39 -8.97 -1.86
C LEU A 27 4.79 -9.03 -2.49
N ILE A 28 5.82 -9.19 -1.66
CA ILE A 28 7.19 -9.34 -2.14
C ILE A 28 7.32 -10.61 -3.00
N LYS A 29 6.70 -11.71 -2.60
CA LYS A 29 6.71 -12.95 -3.37
C LYS A 29 6.04 -12.78 -4.72
N ILE A 30 4.91 -12.05 -4.76
CA ILE A 30 4.20 -11.77 -6.01
C ILE A 30 5.06 -10.89 -6.91
N HIS A 31 5.70 -9.88 -6.35
CA HIS A 31 6.59 -8.98 -7.07
C HIS A 31 7.78 -9.74 -7.66
N ASN A 32 8.40 -10.60 -6.85
CA ASN A 32 9.55 -11.39 -7.28
C ASN A 32 9.18 -12.37 -8.40
N GLY A 33 7.92 -12.86 -8.40
CA GLY A 33 7.39 -13.71 -9.46
C GLY A 33 6.90 -12.95 -10.70
N LYS A 34 7.04 -11.63 -10.71
CA LYS A 34 6.62 -10.75 -11.82
C LYS A 34 5.15 -10.90 -12.18
N ARG A 35 4.30 -11.04 -11.16
CA ARG A 35 2.86 -11.23 -11.34
C ARG A 35 2.03 -9.95 -11.18
N PHE A 36 2.67 -8.83 -10.87
CA PHE A 36 1.99 -7.55 -10.79
C PHE A 36 1.81 -6.93 -12.17
N PRO A 37 0.83 -6.04 -12.34
CA PRO A 37 0.72 -5.23 -13.55
C PRO A 37 2.00 -4.42 -13.81
N GLU A 38 2.20 -4.01 -15.05
CA GLU A 38 3.37 -3.25 -15.46
C GLU A 38 3.56 -1.97 -14.62
N HIS A 39 2.46 -1.26 -14.36
CA HIS A 39 2.47 -0.06 -13.53
C HIS A 39 1.72 -0.37 -12.23
N PHE A 40 2.45 -0.81 -11.23
CA PHE A 40 1.89 -1.19 -9.94
C PHE A 40 2.49 -0.35 -8.84
N ALA A 41 1.65 0.14 -7.93
CA ALA A 41 2.09 0.86 -6.74
C ALA A 41 1.27 0.43 -5.52
N ILE A 42 1.90 0.50 -4.36
CA ILE A 42 1.26 0.24 -3.06
C ILE A 42 1.20 1.57 -2.32
N ILE A 43 0.02 1.94 -1.85
CA ILE A 43 -0.17 3.14 -1.04
C ILE A 43 -0.62 2.71 0.34
N GLY A 44 0.29 2.77 1.30
CA GLY A 44 -0.03 2.47 2.69
C GLY A 44 -0.65 3.67 3.38
N CYS A 45 -1.70 3.43 4.17
CA CYS A 45 -2.42 4.47 4.89
C CYS A 45 -2.55 4.11 6.36
N ALA A 46 -2.17 5.01 7.24
CA ALA A 46 -2.33 4.84 8.69
C ALA A 46 -2.14 6.18 9.38
N ARG A 47 -2.42 6.21 10.68
CA ARG A 47 -2.31 7.44 11.47
C ARG A 47 -0.88 7.86 11.77
N THR A 48 0.05 6.90 11.77
CA THR A 48 1.46 7.20 12.03
C THR A 48 2.00 8.16 10.99
N ALA A 49 2.79 9.14 11.41
CA ALA A 49 3.32 10.16 10.52
C ALA A 49 4.61 9.68 9.85
N TYR A 50 4.48 9.06 8.70
CA TYR A 50 5.60 8.68 7.85
C TYR A 50 5.56 9.46 6.53
N THR A 51 6.75 9.66 5.94
CA THR A 51 6.87 10.01 4.53
C THR A 51 7.06 8.71 3.75
N ASP A 52 7.09 8.78 2.42
CA ASP A 52 7.40 7.61 1.60
C ASP A 52 8.76 7.02 2.01
N GLU A 53 9.76 7.88 2.15
CA GLU A 53 11.11 7.47 2.49
C GLU A 53 11.20 6.81 3.87
N THR A 54 10.59 7.41 4.89
CA THR A 54 10.65 6.88 6.25
C THR A 54 9.84 5.59 6.38
N TYR A 55 8.73 5.48 5.68
CA TYR A 55 7.94 4.25 5.67
C TYR A 55 8.69 3.11 5.00
N ARG A 56 9.35 3.39 3.87
CA ARG A 56 10.19 2.39 3.19
C ARG A 56 11.33 1.90 4.08
N ALA A 57 11.98 2.82 4.79
CA ALA A 57 13.04 2.48 5.73
C ALA A 57 12.52 1.59 6.87
N TYR A 58 11.36 1.93 7.41
CA TYR A 58 10.70 1.13 8.43
C TYR A 58 10.40 -0.28 7.93
N LEU A 59 9.80 -0.42 6.77
CA LEU A 59 9.49 -1.72 6.19
C LEU A 59 10.74 -2.54 5.92
N LYS A 60 11.76 -1.92 5.37
CA LYS A 60 13.03 -2.59 5.08
C LYS A 60 13.64 -3.18 6.35
N GLU A 61 13.72 -2.38 7.41
CA GLU A 61 14.27 -2.81 8.68
C GLU A 61 13.47 -4.00 9.26
N GLU A 62 12.14 -3.89 9.26
CA GLU A 62 11.28 -4.93 9.81
C GLU A 62 11.34 -6.23 8.98
N LEU A 63 11.38 -6.12 7.67
CA LEU A 63 11.46 -7.29 6.78
C LEU A 63 12.78 -8.02 6.92
N ILE A 64 13.89 -7.28 7.00
CA ILE A 64 15.21 -7.88 7.21
C ILE A 64 15.28 -8.54 8.59
N LYS A 65 14.78 -7.85 9.61
CA LYS A 65 14.78 -8.32 10.99
C LYS A 65 13.97 -9.59 11.18
N SER A 66 12.90 -9.76 10.42
CA SER A 66 12.04 -10.94 10.49
C SER A 66 12.75 -12.22 10.02
N GLY A 67 13.77 -12.08 9.17
CA GLY A 67 14.52 -13.21 8.62
C GLY A 67 13.72 -14.11 7.70
N SER A 68 12.54 -13.67 7.25
CA SER A 68 11.64 -14.48 6.43
C SER A 68 11.87 -14.36 4.93
N LEU A 69 12.71 -13.41 4.49
CA LEU A 69 12.98 -13.21 3.08
C LEU A 69 14.06 -14.16 2.57
N THR A 70 13.86 -14.69 1.36
CA THR A 70 14.89 -15.46 0.68
C THR A 70 15.99 -14.53 0.19
N LYS A 71 17.13 -15.11 -0.23
CA LYS A 71 18.23 -14.34 -0.79
C LYS A 71 17.79 -13.56 -2.02
N GLU A 72 17.00 -14.19 -2.90
CA GLU A 72 16.49 -13.55 -4.10
C GLU A 72 15.54 -12.38 -3.76
N GLU A 73 14.67 -12.57 -2.77
CA GLU A 73 13.78 -11.51 -2.30
C GLU A 73 14.56 -10.34 -1.71
N MET A 74 15.64 -10.61 -1.00
CA MET A 74 16.52 -9.56 -0.47
C MET A 74 17.19 -8.75 -1.59
N GLU A 75 17.56 -9.41 -2.68
CA GLU A 75 18.20 -8.75 -3.81
C GLU A 75 17.24 -7.81 -4.55
N THR A 76 15.94 -8.15 -4.59
CA THR A 76 14.93 -7.36 -5.28
C THR A 76 14.14 -6.42 -4.34
N LEU A 77 14.50 -6.39 -3.06
CA LEU A 77 13.76 -5.63 -2.05
C LEU A 77 13.69 -4.14 -2.38
N GLU A 78 14.79 -3.54 -2.83
CA GLU A 78 14.82 -2.11 -3.17
C GLU A 78 13.88 -1.79 -4.34
N ASP A 79 13.81 -2.66 -5.35
CA ASP A 79 12.87 -2.50 -6.46
C ASP A 79 11.43 -2.53 -5.96
N PHE A 80 11.12 -3.48 -5.07
CA PHE A 80 9.80 -3.57 -4.47
C PHE A 80 9.47 -2.29 -3.68
N LEU A 81 10.38 -1.86 -2.82
CA LEU A 81 10.16 -0.69 -1.98
C LEU A 81 9.99 0.60 -2.79
N SER A 82 10.58 0.68 -3.98
CA SER A 82 10.43 1.84 -4.84
C SER A 82 8.97 2.06 -5.29
N THR A 83 8.15 1.01 -5.26
CA THR A 83 6.72 1.08 -5.61
C THR A 83 5.83 1.36 -4.40
N VAL A 84 6.41 1.45 -3.21
CA VAL A 84 5.65 1.64 -1.97
C VAL A 84 5.60 3.12 -1.60
N HIS A 85 4.41 3.64 -1.45
CA HIS A 85 4.14 5.01 -1.02
C HIS A 85 3.33 5.01 0.25
N TYR A 86 3.29 6.12 0.95
CA TYR A 86 2.58 6.20 2.23
C TYR A 86 1.83 7.52 2.34
N GLN A 87 0.61 7.47 2.86
CA GLN A 87 -0.16 8.65 3.20
C GLN A 87 -0.64 8.55 4.65
N SER A 88 -0.19 9.50 5.48
CA SER A 88 -0.68 9.61 6.85
C SER A 88 -2.14 10.09 6.81
N MET A 89 -3.03 9.33 7.41
CA MET A 89 -4.45 9.67 7.51
C MET A 89 -5.11 8.83 8.60
N ASP A 90 -6.25 9.27 9.09
CA ASP A 90 -7.04 8.53 10.07
C ASP A 90 -8.27 7.93 9.37
N PRO A 91 -8.36 6.60 9.24
CA PRO A 91 -9.52 5.96 8.61
C PRO A 91 -10.84 6.25 9.30
N ALA A 92 -10.82 6.63 10.58
CA ALA A 92 -12.04 6.98 11.32
C ALA A 92 -12.41 8.46 11.18
N ASP A 93 -11.53 9.29 10.59
CA ASP A 93 -11.77 10.71 10.40
C ASP A 93 -12.01 10.99 8.93
N GLU A 94 -13.28 11.28 8.61
CA GLU A 94 -13.73 11.52 7.25
C GLU A 94 -12.95 12.64 6.54
N THR A 95 -12.53 13.66 7.28
CA THR A 95 -11.83 14.79 6.68
C THR A 95 -10.44 14.43 6.14
N THR A 96 -9.81 13.37 6.66
CA THR A 96 -8.46 12.97 6.23
C THR A 96 -8.46 12.18 4.90
N TYR A 97 -9.62 11.72 4.43
CA TYR A 97 -9.70 11.00 3.16
C TYR A 97 -9.36 11.88 1.96
N SER A 98 -9.52 13.20 2.08
CA SER A 98 -9.10 14.12 1.02
C SER A 98 -7.58 14.06 0.79
N LEU A 99 -6.81 13.81 1.85
CA LEU A 99 -5.36 13.66 1.75
C LEU A 99 -5.00 12.45 0.90
N LEU A 100 -5.68 11.33 1.14
CA LEU A 100 -5.48 10.11 0.34
C LEU A 100 -5.89 10.35 -1.12
N ASN A 101 -7.03 10.97 -1.33
CA ASN A 101 -7.53 11.23 -2.67
C ASN A 101 -6.57 12.11 -3.46
N ASP A 102 -6.04 13.17 -2.84
CA ASP A 102 -5.05 14.05 -3.45
C ASP A 102 -3.77 13.29 -3.81
N ARG A 103 -3.34 12.40 -2.91
CA ARG A 103 -2.14 11.59 -3.15
C ARG A 103 -2.32 10.63 -4.32
N LEU A 104 -3.48 9.99 -4.41
CA LEU A 104 -3.79 9.10 -5.53
C LEU A 104 -3.80 9.85 -6.86
N LYS A 105 -4.34 11.07 -6.87
CA LYS A 105 -4.33 11.92 -8.07
C LYS A 105 -2.91 12.35 -8.44
N GLU A 106 -2.09 12.65 -7.46
CA GLU A 106 -0.69 13.02 -7.68
C GLU A 106 0.11 11.88 -8.29
N LEU A 107 -0.12 10.64 -7.82
CA LEU A 107 0.61 9.47 -8.28
C LEU A 107 0.07 8.90 -9.59
N SER A 108 -1.19 9.15 -9.92
CA SER A 108 -1.83 8.55 -11.09
C SER A 108 -1.07 8.77 -12.41
N PRO A 109 -0.61 9.98 -12.75
CA PRO A 109 0.15 10.18 -13.99
C PRO A 109 1.46 9.39 -14.03
N GLN A 110 2.12 9.28 -12.89
CA GLN A 110 3.41 8.58 -12.77
C GLN A 110 3.28 7.09 -13.09
N TYR A 111 2.12 6.49 -12.78
CA TYR A 111 1.87 5.08 -13.00
C TYR A 111 0.84 4.83 -14.11
N GLU A 112 0.46 5.84 -14.87
CA GLU A 112 -0.55 5.75 -15.93
C GLU A 112 -1.85 5.11 -15.43
N ASN A 113 -2.25 5.47 -14.20
CA ASN A 113 -3.44 4.91 -13.55
C ASN A 113 -4.66 5.79 -13.82
N ASN A 114 -5.75 5.17 -14.26
CA ASN A 114 -7.01 5.82 -14.57
C ASN A 114 -8.14 5.38 -13.63
N GLY A 115 -7.83 5.22 -12.34
CA GLY A 115 -8.83 4.86 -11.35
C GLY A 115 -8.88 3.37 -11.01
N ASN A 116 -7.86 2.62 -11.38
CA ASN A 116 -7.76 1.20 -11.04
C ASN A 116 -7.19 1.05 -9.63
N TYR A 117 -8.05 1.01 -8.63
CA TYR A 117 -7.68 0.91 -7.23
C TYR A 117 -8.24 -0.35 -6.62
N LEU A 118 -7.43 -1.02 -5.79
CA LEU A 118 -7.86 -2.15 -4.97
C LEU A 118 -7.59 -1.79 -3.52
N PHE A 119 -8.61 -1.90 -2.66
CA PHE A 119 -8.49 -1.54 -1.26
C PHE A 119 -8.35 -2.78 -0.39
N TYR A 120 -7.37 -2.77 0.50
CA TYR A 120 -7.14 -3.85 1.46
C TYR A 120 -7.29 -3.31 2.88
N LEU A 121 -8.19 -3.91 3.66
CA LEU A 121 -8.49 -3.46 5.01
C LEU A 121 -7.71 -4.29 6.03
N ALA A 122 -6.54 -3.80 6.42
CA ALA A 122 -5.69 -4.41 7.45
C ALA A 122 -5.87 -3.68 8.79
N THR A 123 -7.09 -3.20 9.05
CA THR A 123 -7.46 -2.44 10.24
C THR A 123 -8.33 -3.30 11.16
N PRO A 124 -8.57 -2.84 12.42
CA PRO A 124 -9.52 -3.55 13.28
C PRO A 124 -10.89 -3.70 12.64
N PRO A 125 -11.61 -4.80 12.89
CA PRO A 125 -12.92 -5.07 12.26
C PRO A 125 -13.92 -3.92 12.38
N LEU A 126 -13.83 -3.12 13.43
CA LEU A 126 -14.71 -1.97 13.64
C LEU A 126 -14.65 -0.97 12.46
N LEU A 127 -13.50 -0.89 11.77
CA LEU A 127 -13.32 0.05 10.66
C LEU A 127 -13.71 -0.54 9.30
N TYR A 128 -13.99 -1.83 9.22
CA TYR A 128 -14.29 -2.49 7.94
C TYR A 128 -15.55 -1.95 7.26
N GLU A 129 -16.52 -1.49 8.04
CA GLU A 129 -17.73 -0.89 7.49
C GLU A 129 -17.55 0.61 7.20
N LEU A 130 -16.81 1.29 8.08
CA LEU A 130 -16.63 2.73 8.00
C LEU A 130 -15.82 3.14 6.76
N ILE A 131 -14.71 2.45 6.51
CA ILE A 131 -13.80 2.79 5.40
C ILE A 131 -14.49 2.70 4.03
N PRO A 132 -15.14 1.57 3.68
CA PRO A 132 -15.83 1.48 2.38
C PRO A 132 -16.92 2.53 2.21
N ASN A 133 -17.68 2.82 3.26
CA ASN A 133 -18.74 3.82 3.21
C ASN A 133 -18.19 5.22 2.91
N ILE A 134 -17.11 5.60 3.57
CA ILE A 134 -16.47 6.89 3.35
C ILE A 134 -15.88 6.96 1.94
N CYS A 135 -15.24 5.90 1.48
CA CYS A 135 -14.69 5.83 0.13
C CYS A 135 -15.78 5.97 -0.93
N MET A 136 -16.93 5.33 -0.75
CA MET A 136 -18.06 5.48 -1.67
C MET A 136 -18.55 6.91 -1.72
N MET A 137 -18.65 7.59 -0.58
CA MET A 137 -19.12 8.96 -0.50
C MET A 137 -18.14 9.93 -1.17
N ARG A 138 -16.87 9.63 -1.17
CA ARG A 138 -15.83 10.50 -1.70
C ARG A 138 -15.25 10.04 -3.04
N ALA A 139 -15.76 8.97 -3.58
CA ALA A 139 -15.31 8.40 -4.86
C ALA A 139 -13.80 8.14 -4.88
N CYS A 140 -13.26 7.65 -3.77
CA CYS A 140 -11.81 7.35 -3.69
C CYS A 140 -11.41 6.08 -4.44
#